data_fa0141db45bd618f0d02cc0d359dd2d4
#
_entry.id   fa0141db45bd618f0d02cc0d359dd2d4
#
_cell.length_a   1.000
_cell.length_b   1.000
_cell.length_c   1.000
_cell.angle_alpha   90.00
_cell.angle_beta   90.00
_cell.angle_gamma   90.00
#
_symmetry.space_group_name_H-M   'P 1'
#
loop_
_entity.id
_entity.type
_entity.pdbx_description
1 polymer ?
#
loop_
_entity_poly.entity_id
_entity_poly.type
_entity_poly.pdbx_seq_one_letter_code
_entity_poly.pdbx_strand_id
1 'polypeptide(L)'
;GKWSRPENLGPTINTTGDESCSFMYADNQTLFFNSNGHPGYGQTDLFFSKKLSDSTWSEPENLGYPINTIDEEGSLIVAADGKTAYYASDGTDTRGGLDLYSFQLREDIQPPKTLWVKGKVFDAKTNNGLPSSVELTDINTRRLVSKVQTDEDGNYLTTLPVGKDYAFNVNRKGYLFFSENYNIDANSDSVYTADIPLQPIEAGASIIL
;
A
#
# COMPACT_ATOMS: atom_id res chain seq x y z
N GLY A 1 -0.75 -1.59 20.34
CA GLY A 1 0.49 -1.24 19.64
C GLY A 1 0.92 0.18 20.02
N LYS A 2 2.20 0.51 19.82
CA LYS A 2 2.71 1.88 20.01
C LYS A 2 2.80 2.55 18.65
N TRP A 3 2.35 3.79 18.55
CA TRP A 3 2.58 4.63 17.38
C TRP A 3 4.07 4.94 17.23
N SER A 4 4.56 4.99 15.99
CA SER A 4 5.86 5.58 15.68
C SER A 4 5.80 7.10 15.87
N ARG A 5 6.95 7.75 15.88
CA ARG A 5 6.97 9.21 15.77
C ARG A 5 6.55 9.59 14.34
N PRO A 6 5.75 10.69 14.17
CA PRO A 6 5.51 11.24 12.86
C PRO A 6 6.83 11.67 12.20
N GLU A 7 6.97 11.39 10.91
CA GLU A 7 8.14 11.78 10.11
C GLU A 7 7.67 12.72 9.00
N ASN A 8 8.40 13.82 8.82
CA ASN A 8 8.16 14.76 7.74
C ASN A 8 8.67 14.14 6.43
N LEU A 9 7.86 14.19 5.36
CA LEU A 9 8.21 13.58 4.06
C LEU A 9 9.29 14.32 3.28
N GLY A 10 9.74 15.47 3.80
CA GLY A 10 10.83 16.24 3.22
C GLY A 10 10.38 17.31 2.21
N PRO A 11 11.33 18.15 1.76
CA PRO A 11 11.03 19.34 0.96
C PRO A 11 10.58 19.04 -0.48
N THR A 12 10.72 17.80 -0.95
CA THR A 12 10.19 17.38 -2.26
C THR A 12 8.67 17.31 -2.23
N ILE A 13 8.09 16.87 -1.11
CA ILE A 13 6.63 16.78 -0.95
C ILE A 13 6.09 18.04 -0.28
N ASN A 14 6.71 18.45 0.84
CA ASN A 14 6.22 19.56 1.65
C ASN A 14 6.87 20.88 1.20
N THR A 15 6.03 21.83 0.82
CA THR A 15 6.44 23.18 0.38
C THR A 15 6.32 24.21 1.52
N THR A 16 6.32 25.48 1.17
CA THR A 16 5.93 26.58 2.09
C THR A 16 4.42 26.81 2.09
N GLY A 17 3.69 26.18 1.19
CA GLY A 17 2.23 26.15 1.16
C GLY A 17 1.66 25.03 2.01
N ASP A 18 0.40 24.70 1.76
CA ASP A 18 -0.32 23.64 2.45
C ASP A 18 -0.36 22.37 1.60
N GLU A 19 0.05 21.24 2.18
CA GLU A 19 -0.15 19.90 1.66
C GLU A 19 -1.17 19.17 2.52
N SER A 20 -2.18 18.59 1.88
CA SER A 20 -3.31 17.98 2.59
C SER A 20 -3.86 16.76 1.86
N CYS A 21 -4.91 16.14 2.43
CA CYS A 21 -5.69 15.05 1.83
C CYS A 21 -4.82 13.92 1.26
N SER A 22 -3.75 13.55 1.96
CA SER A 22 -2.81 12.52 1.50
C SER A 22 -3.47 11.14 1.42
N PHE A 23 -3.29 10.46 0.30
CA PHE A 23 -3.71 9.08 0.06
C PHE A 23 -2.53 8.24 -0.41
N MET A 24 -2.06 7.33 0.45
CA MET A 24 -1.07 6.32 0.07
C MET A 24 -1.79 5.14 -0.58
N TYR A 25 -1.49 4.89 -1.85
CA TYR A 25 -2.05 3.73 -2.55
C TYR A 25 -1.58 2.40 -1.92
N ALA A 26 -2.35 1.35 -2.15
CA ALA A 26 -2.11 0.03 -1.54
C ALA A 26 -0.81 -0.67 -1.98
N ASP A 27 -0.09 -0.13 -2.97
CA ASP A 27 1.27 -0.56 -3.35
C ASP A 27 2.35 -0.08 -2.37
N ASN A 28 1.99 0.81 -1.43
CA ASN A 28 2.88 1.46 -0.48
C ASN A 28 4.04 2.25 -1.13
N GLN A 29 3.85 2.68 -2.38
CA GLN A 29 4.84 3.42 -3.16
C GLN A 29 4.28 4.67 -3.85
N THR A 30 2.98 4.73 -4.12
CA THR A 30 2.35 5.84 -4.83
C THR A 30 1.55 6.69 -3.85
N LEU A 31 1.96 7.95 -3.69
CA LEU A 31 1.30 8.95 -2.85
C LEU A 31 0.53 9.92 -3.74
N PHE A 32 -0.74 10.13 -3.44
CA PHE A 32 -1.56 11.22 -3.96
C PHE A 32 -1.84 12.22 -2.85
N PHE A 33 -1.86 13.51 -3.17
CA PHE A 33 -2.08 14.58 -2.19
C PHE A 33 -2.50 15.86 -2.88
N ASN A 34 -3.03 16.79 -2.09
CA ASN A 34 -3.36 18.14 -2.53
C ASN A 34 -2.26 19.11 -2.12
N SER A 35 -2.02 20.11 -2.94
CA SER A 35 -1.11 21.21 -2.60
C SER A 35 -1.53 22.53 -3.26
N ASN A 36 -1.30 23.62 -2.54
CA ASN A 36 -1.32 24.98 -3.08
C ASN A 36 0.09 25.59 -3.17
N GLY A 37 1.12 24.85 -2.79
CA GLY A 37 2.50 25.30 -2.81
C GLY A 37 3.31 24.78 -4.01
N HIS A 38 2.90 23.69 -4.64
CA HIS A 38 3.46 23.21 -5.91
C HIS A 38 2.85 23.97 -7.09
N PRO A 39 3.57 24.09 -8.24
CA PRO A 39 3.03 24.73 -9.44
C PRO A 39 1.75 24.06 -9.94
N GLY A 40 0.65 24.77 -9.99
CA GLY A 40 -0.67 24.26 -10.30
C GLY A 40 -1.52 25.21 -11.15
N TYR A 41 -2.80 24.87 -11.29
CA TYR A 41 -3.79 25.61 -12.09
C TYR A 41 -4.66 26.52 -11.25
N GLY A 42 -4.98 26.10 -10.02
CA GLY A 42 -5.99 26.74 -9.20
C GLY A 42 -5.55 27.04 -7.76
N GLN A 43 -6.53 26.99 -6.88
CA GLN A 43 -6.31 27.25 -5.46
C GLN A 43 -5.56 26.11 -4.79
N THR A 44 -6.04 24.89 -5.02
CA THR A 44 -5.45 23.64 -4.49
C THR A 44 -5.57 22.56 -5.55
N ASP A 45 -4.46 22.03 -6.00
CA ASP A 45 -4.41 21.03 -7.06
C ASP A 45 -4.05 19.64 -6.51
N LEU A 46 -4.42 18.62 -7.25
CA LEU A 46 -4.08 17.23 -6.99
C LEU A 46 -2.74 16.85 -7.65
N PHE A 47 -1.89 16.24 -6.85
CA PHE A 47 -0.57 15.76 -7.26
C PHE A 47 -0.39 14.29 -6.93
N PHE A 48 0.56 13.66 -7.62
CA PHE A 48 1.09 12.37 -7.19
C PHE A 48 2.61 12.38 -7.15
N SER A 49 3.18 11.50 -6.33
CA SER A 49 4.62 11.25 -6.24
C SER A 49 4.89 9.77 -5.97
N LYS A 50 6.01 9.26 -6.46
CA LYS A 50 6.43 7.87 -6.26
C LYS A 50 7.58 7.80 -5.27
N LYS A 51 7.52 6.86 -4.36
CA LYS A 51 8.58 6.57 -3.40
C LYS A 51 9.78 5.95 -4.12
N LEU A 52 10.91 6.63 -4.10
CA LEU A 52 12.16 6.17 -4.73
C LEU A 52 13.01 5.32 -3.78
N SER A 53 12.97 5.65 -2.49
CA SER A 53 13.63 4.91 -1.40
C SER A 53 12.82 5.09 -0.12
N ASP A 54 13.27 4.56 1.01
CA ASP A 54 12.55 4.67 2.28
C ASP A 54 12.33 6.12 2.74
N SER A 55 13.19 7.05 2.29
CA SER A 55 13.14 8.46 2.70
C SER A 55 13.09 9.46 1.55
N THR A 56 12.99 9.01 0.29
CA THR A 56 13.00 9.91 -0.87
C THR A 56 11.81 9.67 -1.78
N TRP A 57 11.32 10.77 -2.36
CA TRP A 57 10.18 10.82 -3.26
C TRP A 57 10.58 11.39 -4.62
N SER A 58 9.87 11.01 -5.67
CA SER A 58 9.98 11.69 -6.95
C SER A 58 9.44 13.11 -6.84
N GLU A 59 9.86 14.01 -7.74
CA GLU A 59 9.20 15.30 -7.90
C GLU A 59 7.70 15.10 -8.10
N PRO A 60 6.83 15.82 -7.36
CA PRO A 60 5.40 15.74 -7.51
C PRO A 60 4.96 16.16 -8.91
N GLU A 61 4.08 15.37 -9.50
CA GLU A 61 3.48 15.65 -10.80
C GLU A 61 2.02 16.04 -10.63
N ASN A 62 1.64 17.19 -11.21
CA ASN A 62 0.28 17.67 -11.24
C ASN A 62 -0.57 16.77 -12.13
N LEU A 63 -1.78 16.39 -11.70
CA LEU A 63 -2.67 15.51 -12.48
C LEU A 63 -3.18 16.17 -13.76
N GLY A 64 -3.12 17.50 -13.84
CA GLY A 64 -3.45 18.27 -15.03
C GLY A 64 -4.95 18.40 -15.29
N TYR A 65 -5.28 19.22 -16.29
CA TYR A 65 -6.65 19.38 -16.76
C TYR A 65 -7.14 18.08 -17.45
N PRO A 66 -8.39 17.66 -17.30
CA PRO A 66 -9.51 18.38 -16.64
C PRO A 66 -9.68 18.06 -15.13
N ILE A 67 -8.76 17.32 -14.52
CA ILE A 67 -8.87 16.93 -13.11
C ILE A 67 -8.58 18.16 -12.22
N ASN A 68 -7.45 18.81 -12.46
CA ASN A 68 -7.12 20.08 -11.83
C ASN A 68 -7.64 21.25 -12.67
N THR A 69 -8.29 22.21 -12.03
CA THR A 69 -8.93 23.38 -12.62
C THR A 69 -8.47 24.68 -11.94
N ILE A 70 -9.14 25.79 -12.17
CA ILE A 70 -8.91 27.03 -11.46
C ILE A 70 -9.60 27.07 -10.08
N ASP A 71 -10.47 26.11 -9.84
CA ASP A 71 -11.26 25.96 -8.62
C ASP A 71 -10.49 25.14 -7.56
N GLU A 72 -11.17 24.64 -6.55
CA GLU A 72 -10.58 23.83 -5.49
C GLU A 72 -10.84 22.33 -5.76
N GLU A 73 -9.76 21.55 -5.85
CA GLU A 73 -9.83 20.10 -5.87
C GLU A 73 -9.57 19.54 -4.46
N GLY A 74 -10.51 18.70 -4.02
CA GLY A 74 -10.46 18.06 -2.70
C GLY A 74 -9.70 16.74 -2.67
N SER A 75 -10.08 15.85 -1.77
CA SER A 75 -9.42 14.55 -1.59
C SER A 75 -9.54 13.65 -2.81
N LEU A 76 -8.51 12.86 -3.07
CA LEU A 76 -8.51 11.82 -4.10
C LEU A 76 -8.22 10.44 -3.47
N ILE A 77 -8.92 9.42 -3.95
CA ILE A 77 -8.61 8.01 -3.69
C ILE A 77 -8.56 7.23 -4.99
N VAL A 78 -7.76 6.17 -5.02
CA VAL A 78 -7.65 5.26 -6.16
C VAL A 78 -8.13 3.87 -5.75
N ALA A 79 -8.99 3.28 -6.55
CA ALA A 79 -9.50 1.93 -6.33
C ALA A 79 -8.39 0.88 -6.48
N ALA A 80 -8.62 -0.33 -5.95
CA ALA A 80 -7.65 -1.42 -5.98
C ALA A 80 -7.27 -1.90 -7.39
N ASP A 81 -8.06 -1.53 -8.42
CA ASP A 81 -7.74 -1.80 -9.82
C ASP A 81 -6.54 -0.97 -10.34
N GLY A 82 -6.12 0.06 -9.58
CA GLY A 82 -5.07 1.00 -9.96
C GLY A 82 -5.44 1.95 -11.10
N LYS A 83 -6.69 1.96 -11.53
CA LYS A 83 -7.16 2.72 -12.70
C LYS A 83 -8.21 3.74 -12.35
N THR A 84 -9.22 3.34 -11.59
CA THR A 84 -10.35 4.19 -11.25
C THR A 84 -10.01 5.07 -10.06
N ALA A 85 -10.11 6.38 -10.21
CA ALA A 85 -9.95 7.34 -9.15
C ALA A 85 -11.29 8.05 -8.84
N TYR A 86 -11.45 8.48 -7.60
CA TYR A 86 -12.56 9.29 -7.12
C TYR A 86 -11.98 10.52 -6.43
N TYR A 87 -12.55 11.69 -6.68
CA TYR A 87 -12.12 12.93 -6.04
C TYR A 87 -13.30 13.85 -5.80
N ALA A 88 -13.10 14.87 -4.99
CA ALA A 88 -14.07 15.93 -4.74
C ALA A 88 -13.65 17.20 -5.49
N SER A 89 -14.62 17.89 -6.08
CA SER A 89 -14.39 19.17 -6.75
C SER A 89 -15.62 20.07 -6.63
N ASP A 90 -15.43 21.37 -6.62
CA ASP A 90 -16.48 22.39 -6.67
C ASP A 90 -16.62 23.01 -8.07
N GLY A 91 -16.21 22.29 -9.10
CA GLY A 91 -16.32 22.71 -10.51
C GLY A 91 -17.70 23.16 -10.94
N THR A 92 -17.83 23.62 -12.17
CA THR A 92 -19.00 24.38 -12.69
C THR A 92 -20.32 23.60 -12.71
N ASP A 93 -20.30 22.26 -12.61
CA ASP A 93 -21.49 21.38 -12.63
C ASP A 93 -21.87 20.83 -11.24
N THR A 94 -21.22 21.32 -10.16
CA THR A 94 -21.53 20.93 -8.79
C THR A 94 -22.88 21.42 -8.29
N ARG A 95 -23.43 20.73 -7.29
CA ARG A 95 -24.69 21.08 -6.63
C ARG A 95 -24.45 21.61 -5.22
N GLY A 96 -23.86 22.80 -5.15
CA GLY A 96 -23.79 23.60 -3.92
C GLY A 96 -22.48 23.57 -3.14
N GLY A 97 -21.52 22.78 -3.47
CA GLY A 97 -20.19 22.68 -2.86
C GLY A 97 -19.42 21.58 -3.52
N LEU A 98 -18.50 20.95 -2.82
CA LEU A 98 -17.75 19.80 -3.35
C LEU A 98 -18.68 18.62 -3.64
N ASP A 99 -18.71 18.17 -4.89
CA ASP A 99 -19.34 16.93 -5.34
C ASP A 99 -18.30 15.87 -5.65
N LEU A 100 -18.73 14.58 -5.64
CA LEU A 100 -17.82 13.46 -5.92
C LEU A 100 -17.85 13.12 -7.42
N TYR A 101 -16.66 13.04 -7.99
CA TYR A 101 -16.40 12.66 -9.36
C TYR A 101 -15.57 11.38 -9.44
N SER A 102 -15.68 10.67 -10.54
CA SER A 102 -14.80 9.55 -10.86
C SER A 102 -14.19 9.71 -12.24
N PHE A 103 -12.94 9.26 -12.39
CA PHE A 103 -12.24 9.25 -13.67
C PHE A 103 -11.25 8.08 -13.76
N GLN A 104 -10.76 7.84 -14.98
CA GLN A 104 -9.68 6.88 -15.19
C GLN A 104 -8.34 7.61 -15.14
N LEU A 105 -7.42 7.13 -14.29
CA LEU A 105 -6.05 7.61 -14.28
C LEU A 105 -5.39 7.41 -15.66
N ARG A 106 -4.54 8.34 -16.07
CA ARG A 106 -3.68 8.15 -17.24
C ARG A 106 -2.81 6.89 -17.07
N GLU A 107 -2.58 6.15 -18.15
CA GLU A 107 -1.87 4.87 -18.11
C GLU A 107 -0.46 4.97 -17.48
N ASP A 108 0.24 6.07 -17.72
CA ASP A 108 1.61 6.33 -17.23
C ASP A 108 1.72 6.54 -15.72
N ILE A 109 0.60 6.92 -15.07
CA ILE A 109 0.55 7.15 -13.62
C ILE A 109 -0.24 6.08 -12.85
N GLN A 110 -0.84 5.11 -13.56
CA GLN A 110 -1.58 4.03 -12.91
C GLN A 110 -0.67 3.23 -11.98
N PRO A 111 -0.95 3.15 -10.68
CA PRO A 111 -0.28 2.20 -9.81
C PRO A 111 -0.69 0.76 -10.18
N PRO A 112 0.10 -0.25 -9.82
CA PRO A 112 -0.23 -1.64 -10.10
C PRO A 112 -1.53 -2.04 -9.39
N LYS A 113 -2.38 -2.84 -10.07
CA LYS A 113 -3.53 -3.49 -9.43
C LYS A 113 -3.07 -4.21 -8.17
N THR A 114 -3.85 -4.09 -7.10
CA THR A 114 -3.60 -4.78 -5.83
C THR A 114 -4.77 -5.69 -5.49
N LEU A 115 -4.50 -6.71 -4.67
CA LEU A 115 -5.53 -7.54 -4.09
C LEU A 115 -5.29 -7.78 -2.60
N TRP A 116 -6.33 -8.23 -1.92
CA TRP A 116 -6.25 -8.65 -0.53
C TRP A 116 -5.56 -10.01 -0.42
N VAL A 117 -4.60 -10.10 0.49
CA VAL A 117 -3.95 -11.35 0.89
C VAL A 117 -4.29 -11.59 2.36
N LYS A 118 -4.88 -12.72 2.66
CA LYS A 118 -5.23 -13.14 4.01
C LYS A 118 -4.66 -14.51 4.32
N GLY A 119 -4.53 -14.83 5.59
CA GLY A 119 -4.11 -16.16 6.03
C GLY A 119 -4.03 -16.23 7.55
N LYS A 120 -3.60 -17.38 8.01
CA LYS A 120 -3.41 -17.65 9.43
C LYS A 120 -2.00 -18.20 9.67
N VAL A 121 -1.30 -17.66 10.66
CA VAL A 121 -0.08 -18.27 11.21
C VAL A 121 -0.51 -19.19 12.36
N PHE A 122 -0.14 -20.47 12.31
CA PHE A 122 -0.57 -21.45 13.28
C PHE A 122 0.50 -22.53 13.56
N ASP A 123 0.39 -23.16 14.71
CA ASP A 123 1.21 -24.33 15.06
C ASP A 123 0.82 -25.55 14.23
N ALA A 124 1.74 -26.08 13.47
CA ALA A 124 1.49 -27.19 12.53
C ALA A 124 1.05 -28.50 13.20
N LYS A 125 1.27 -28.67 14.52
CA LYS A 125 0.85 -29.85 15.27
C LYS A 125 -0.50 -29.70 15.95
N THR A 126 -0.75 -28.51 16.52
CA THR A 126 -1.94 -28.29 17.34
C THR A 126 -3.04 -27.52 16.60
N ASN A 127 -2.74 -26.93 15.45
CA ASN A 127 -3.57 -25.99 14.68
C ASN A 127 -3.97 -24.71 15.47
N ASN A 128 -3.33 -24.46 16.61
CA ASN A 128 -3.56 -23.23 17.38
C ASN A 128 -2.96 -22.02 16.65
N GLY A 129 -3.70 -20.92 16.60
CA GLY A 129 -3.20 -19.66 16.04
C GLY A 129 -2.02 -19.13 16.84
N LEU A 130 -1.10 -18.49 16.14
CA LEU A 130 0.15 -17.99 16.69
C LEU A 130 0.32 -16.50 16.38
N PRO A 131 0.12 -15.59 17.36
CA PRO A 131 0.45 -14.18 17.18
C PRO A 131 1.88 -14.00 16.69
N SER A 132 2.05 -13.42 15.50
CA SER A 132 3.33 -13.38 14.82
C SER A 132 3.45 -12.13 13.95
N SER A 133 4.66 -11.84 13.48
CA SER A 133 4.91 -10.86 12.42
C SER A 133 5.19 -11.60 11.12
N VAL A 134 4.42 -11.30 10.07
CA VAL A 134 4.63 -11.81 8.72
C VAL A 134 5.33 -10.72 7.90
N GLU A 135 6.51 -11.02 7.39
CA GLU A 135 7.28 -10.15 6.51
C GLU A 135 7.13 -10.62 5.06
N LEU A 136 6.73 -9.69 4.18
CA LEU A 136 6.49 -9.96 2.77
C LEU A 136 7.52 -9.20 1.94
N THR A 137 8.34 -9.96 1.24
CA THR A 137 9.45 -9.41 0.44
C THR A 137 9.21 -9.72 -1.04
N ASP A 138 9.28 -8.72 -1.90
CA ASP A 138 9.32 -8.89 -3.35
C ASP A 138 10.62 -9.60 -3.73
N ILE A 139 10.53 -10.77 -4.34
CA ILE A 139 11.69 -11.64 -4.62
C ILE A 139 12.61 -11.00 -5.66
N ASN A 140 12.05 -10.32 -6.65
CA ASN A 140 12.83 -9.74 -7.74
C ASN A 140 13.63 -8.52 -7.28
N THR A 141 13.03 -7.66 -6.46
CA THR A 141 13.67 -6.44 -5.97
C THR A 141 14.38 -6.62 -4.63
N ARG A 142 14.12 -7.73 -3.92
CA ARG A 142 14.57 -8.03 -2.56
C ARG A 142 14.16 -6.96 -1.54
N ARG A 143 13.10 -6.20 -1.81
CA ARG A 143 12.59 -5.17 -0.92
C ARG A 143 11.47 -5.72 -0.05
N LEU A 144 11.49 -5.34 1.21
CA LEU A 144 10.36 -5.56 2.12
C LEU A 144 9.18 -4.70 1.62
N VAL A 145 8.09 -5.36 1.22
CA VAL A 145 6.88 -4.70 0.71
C VAL A 145 5.90 -4.41 1.84
N SER A 146 5.75 -5.37 2.75
CA SER A 146 4.83 -5.26 3.88
C SER A 146 5.33 -6.06 5.08
N LYS A 147 5.02 -5.54 6.27
CA LYS A 147 5.21 -6.24 7.54
C LYS A 147 3.92 -6.13 8.33
N VAL A 148 3.18 -7.22 8.40
CA VAL A 148 1.88 -7.27 9.07
C VAL A 148 1.95 -8.06 10.37
N GLN A 149 1.29 -7.53 11.41
CA GLN A 149 1.10 -8.25 12.67
C GLN A 149 -0.20 -9.02 12.60
N THR A 150 -0.16 -10.30 12.99
CA THR A 150 -1.39 -11.08 13.12
C THR A 150 -2.17 -10.65 14.37
N ASP A 151 -3.44 -11.00 14.40
CA ASP A 151 -4.25 -10.91 15.62
C ASP A 151 -3.88 -12.01 16.63
N GLU A 152 -4.64 -12.10 17.74
CA GLU A 152 -4.43 -13.07 18.82
C GLU A 152 -4.67 -14.52 18.36
N ASP A 153 -5.48 -14.73 17.32
CA ASP A 153 -5.79 -16.01 16.72
C ASP A 153 -4.84 -16.36 15.57
N GLY A 154 -3.85 -15.53 15.30
CA GLY A 154 -2.86 -15.72 14.24
C GLY A 154 -3.32 -15.27 12.86
N ASN A 155 -4.50 -14.67 12.69
CA ASN A 155 -4.98 -14.21 11.38
C ASN A 155 -4.29 -12.91 10.96
N TYR A 156 -4.07 -12.77 9.65
CA TYR A 156 -3.55 -11.53 9.05
C TYR A 156 -4.29 -11.17 7.77
N LEU A 157 -4.25 -9.90 7.46
CA LEU A 157 -4.79 -9.32 6.23
C LEU A 157 -3.86 -8.20 5.77
N THR A 158 -3.50 -8.21 4.50
CA THR A 158 -2.68 -7.18 3.86
C THR A 158 -3.09 -7.01 2.40
N THR A 159 -2.51 -6.04 1.71
CA THR A 159 -2.66 -5.84 0.28
C THR A 159 -1.32 -6.03 -0.41
N LEU A 160 -1.32 -6.66 -1.58
CA LEU A 160 -0.13 -6.82 -2.41
C LEU A 160 -0.45 -6.52 -3.88
N PRO A 161 0.49 -5.87 -4.60
CA PRO A 161 0.46 -5.78 -6.06
C PRO A 161 0.41 -7.17 -6.70
N VAL A 162 -0.42 -7.32 -7.74
CA VAL A 162 -0.50 -8.55 -8.54
C VAL A 162 0.66 -8.65 -9.54
N GLY A 163 0.85 -9.82 -10.13
CA GLY A 163 1.86 -10.09 -11.16
C GLY A 163 3.29 -10.17 -10.62
N LYS A 164 3.45 -10.53 -9.35
CA LYS A 164 4.76 -10.63 -8.70
C LYS A 164 4.89 -11.87 -7.82
N ASP A 165 6.13 -12.23 -7.54
CA ASP A 165 6.51 -13.29 -6.60
C ASP A 165 6.94 -12.68 -5.26
N TYR A 166 6.40 -13.22 -4.17
CA TYR A 166 6.68 -12.75 -2.82
C TYR A 166 7.19 -13.87 -1.94
N ALA A 167 8.24 -13.60 -1.16
CA ALA A 167 8.64 -14.44 -0.05
C ALA A 167 7.89 -14.02 1.22
N PHE A 168 7.16 -14.96 1.82
CA PHE A 168 6.50 -14.79 3.10
C PHE A 168 7.38 -15.39 4.18
N ASN A 169 7.83 -14.56 5.10
CA ASN A 169 8.79 -14.93 6.14
C ASN A 169 8.17 -14.74 7.53
N VAL A 170 8.32 -15.76 8.37
CA VAL A 170 7.92 -15.68 9.78
C VAL A 170 9.04 -16.20 10.65
N ASN A 171 9.47 -15.37 11.61
CA ASN A 171 10.42 -15.73 12.64
C ASN A 171 9.74 -15.64 14.01
N ARG A 172 9.57 -16.79 14.68
CA ARG A 172 8.93 -16.87 15.99
C ARG A 172 9.75 -17.73 16.94
N LYS A 173 9.98 -17.24 18.15
CA LYS A 173 10.69 -17.97 19.19
C LYS A 173 10.00 -19.32 19.49
N GLY A 174 10.76 -20.42 19.46
CA GLY A 174 10.28 -21.77 19.70
C GLY A 174 9.81 -22.51 18.44
N TYR A 175 9.89 -21.89 17.28
CA TYR A 175 9.54 -22.46 15.98
C TYR A 175 10.67 -22.34 14.98
N LEU A 176 10.71 -23.25 14.01
CA LEU A 176 11.61 -23.13 12.87
C LEU A 176 11.25 -21.91 12.04
N PHE A 177 12.27 -21.26 11.46
CA PHE A 177 12.05 -20.16 10.53
C PHE A 177 11.22 -20.63 9.34
N PHE A 178 10.15 -19.91 9.03
CA PHE A 178 9.32 -20.18 7.87
C PHE A 178 9.68 -19.19 6.76
N SER A 179 9.89 -19.71 5.57
CA SER A 179 10.04 -18.91 4.35
C SER A 179 9.47 -19.69 3.18
N GLU A 180 8.48 -19.13 2.51
CA GLU A 180 7.85 -19.74 1.34
C GLU A 180 7.54 -18.69 0.29
N ASN A 181 7.64 -19.08 -0.99
CA ASN A 181 7.40 -18.21 -2.12
C ASN A 181 5.99 -18.39 -2.65
N TYR A 182 5.30 -17.27 -2.85
CA TYR A 182 3.95 -17.22 -3.40
C TYR A 182 3.90 -16.33 -4.63
N ASN A 183 3.35 -16.86 -5.72
CA ASN A 183 3.06 -16.09 -6.93
C ASN A 183 1.66 -15.50 -6.83
N ILE A 184 1.54 -14.19 -6.98
CA ILE A 184 0.25 -13.49 -7.07
C ILE A 184 -0.02 -13.20 -8.54
N ASP A 185 -0.85 -14.01 -9.18
CA ASP A 185 -1.15 -13.90 -10.61
C ASP A 185 -1.72 -12.52 -10.97
N ALA A 186 -1.27 -11.96 -12.10
CA ALA A 186 -1.70 -10.64 -12.59
C ALA A 186 -3.20 -10.59 -12.92
N ASN A 187 -3.81 -11.72 -13.28
CA ASN A 187 -5.22 -11.83 -13.62
C ASN A 187 -6.10 -12.19 -12.41
N SER A 188 -5.52 -12.36 -11.22
CA SER A 188 -6.31 -12.63 -10.01
C SER A 188 -7.26 -11.48 -9.70
N ASP A 189 -8.54 -11.83 -9.49
CA ASP A 189 -9.61 -10.90 -9.10
C ASP A 189 -10.17 -11.21 -7.71
N SER A 190 -9.68 -12.26 -7.09
CA SER A 190 -10.16 -12.75 -5.79
C SER A 190 -9.12 -12.56 -4.69
N VAL A 191 -9.59 -12.60 -3.45
CA VAL A 191 -8.73 -12.63 -2.27
C VAL A 191 -7.78 -13.83 -2.33
N TYR A 192 -6.48 -13.61 -2.20
CA TYR A 192 -5.48 -14.66 -2.11
C TYR A 192 -5.38 -15.18 -0.68
N THR A 193 -5.33 -16.50 -0.50
CA THR A 193 -5.19 -17.10 0.83
C THR A 193 -3.83 -17.78 0.96
N ALA A 194 -3.05 -17.41 1.97
CA ALA A 194 -1.74 -17.97 2.29
C ALA A 194 -1.65 -18.30 3.78
N ASP A 195 -1.92 -19.56 4.12
CA ASP A 195 -1.80 -20.05 5.49
C ASP A 195 -0.38 -20.49 5.80
N ILE A 196 0.10 -20.19 7.00
CA ILE A 196 1.51 -20.35 7.41
C ILE A 196 1.61 -21.31 8.59
N PRO A 197 1.90 -22.61 8.35
CA PRO A 197 2.12 -23.60 9.40
C PRO A 197 3.54 -23.50 9.96
N LEU A 198 3.70 -23.11 11.21
CA LEU A 198 5.00 -23.08 11.89
C LEU A 198 5.30 -24.42 12.56
N GLN A 199 6.49 -24.96 12.31
CA GLN A 199 6.97 -26.19 12.93
C GLN A 199 7.64 -25.89 14.27
N PRO A 200 7.17 -26.45 15.40
CA PRO A 200 7.84 -26.25 16.68
C PRO A 200 9.23 -26.89 16.67
N ILE A 201 10.20 -26.21 17.33
CA ILE A 201 11.54 -26.75 17.52
C ILE A 201 11.50 -27.86 18.56
N GLU A 202 11.85 -29.07 18.17
CA GLU A 202 11.99 -30.24 19.05
C GLU A 202 13.44 -30.66 19.20
N ALA A 203 13.75 -31.37 20.30
CA ALA A 203 15.07 -31.94 20.47
C ALA A 203 15.39 -32.94 19.32
N GLY A 204 16.43 -32.67 18.56
CA GLY A 204 16.81 -33.45 17.39
C GLY A 204 16.24 -32.97 16.06
N ALA A 205 15.50 -31.85 16.02
CA ALA A 205 15.09 -31.24 14.76
C ALA A 205 16.31 -30.79 13.96
N SER A 206 16.38 -31.17 12.68
CA SER A 206 17.39 -30.68 11.72
C SER A 206 16.72 -29.87 10.63
N ILE A 207 17.37 -28.79 10.19
CA ILE A 207 16.97 -28.02 9.02
C ILE A 207 17.87 -28.46 7.87
N ILE A 208 17.27 -28.89 6.77
CA ILE A 208 17.98 -29.05 5.50
C ILE A 208 17.91 -27.66 4.82
N LEU A 209 19.07 -27.02 4.70
CA LEU A 209 19.23 -25.75 4.00
C LEU A 209 19.38 -25.97 2.50
#